data_ccfc0be56b790a86fe12d4b0e7243170
#
_entry.id   ccfc0be56b790a86fe12d4b0e7243170
#
_cell.length_a   1.000
_cell.length_b   1.000
_cell.length_c   1.000
_cell.angle_alpha   90.00
_cell.angle_beta   90.00
_cell.angle_gamma   90.00
#
_symmetry.space_group_name_H-M   'P 1'
#
loop_
_entity.id
_entity.type
_entity.pdbx_description
1 polymer ?
#
loop_
_entity_poly.entity_id
_entity_poly.type
_entity_poly.pdbx_seq_one_letter_code
_entity_poly.pdbx_strand_id
1 'polypeptide(L)'
;MSEKDTTEKDRVLSANLEFYRAFTLRDAGAMERLWARRLPVSCIHPGWMALRDRESVMRSWHDILANPEAPHIMCHDEEAMLYGAVAVVTCEEALDDNTLVATNIFAQEDGAWRLVHHQAGPLVMRAGHGGGGANRLN
;
A
#
# COMPACT_ATOMS: atom_id res chain seq x y z
N MET A 1 -18.95 3.83 15.93
CA MET A 1 -18.50 2.76 15.02
C MET A 1 -19.00 1.42 15.53
N SER A 2 -19.51 0.60 14.66
CA SER A 2 -20.03 -0.70 15.08
C SER A 2 -18.88 -1.68 15.29
N GLU A 3 -19.20 -2.73 16.02
CA GLU A 3 -18.25 -3.80 16.27
C GLU A 3 -17.84 -4.47 14.96
N LYS A 4 -18.79 -4.62 14.03
CA LYS A 4 -18.51 -5.18 12.73
C LYS A 4 -17.51 -4.32 11.95
N ASP A 5 -17.68 -2.99 11.99
CA ASP A 5 -16.75 -2.09 11.30
C ASP A 5 -15.37 -2.18 11.89
N THR A 6 -15.26 -2.28 13.20
CA THR A 6 -13.97 -2.43 13.86
C THR A 6 -13.30 -3.72 13.42
N THR A 7 -14.05 -4.82 13.33
CA THR A 7 -13.51 -6.10 12.89
C THR A 7 -13.05 -6.03 11.45
N GLU A 8 -13.85 -5.40 10.58
CA GLU A 8 -13.46 -5.28 9.17
C GLU A 8 -12.24 -4.40 8.99
N LYS A 9 -12.14 -3.30 9.75
CA LYS A 9 -10.93 -2.48 9.70
C LYS A 9 -9.71 -3.27 10.13
N ASP A 10 -9.84 -4.10 11.17
CA ASP A 10 -8.73 -4.94 11.60
C ASP A 10 -8.29 -5.90 10.51
N ARG A 11 -9.24 -6.46 9.77
CA ARG A 11 -8.92 -7.36 8.66
C ARG A 11 -8.21 -6.64 7.53
N VAL A 12 -8.65 -5.42 7.22
CA VAL A 12 -8.01 -4.61 6.20
C VAL A 12 -6.58 -4.27 6.62
N LEU A 13 -6.41 -3.87 7.88
CA LEU A 13 -5.08 -3.54 8.39
C LEU A 13 -4.18 -4.76 8.42
N SER A 14 -4.73 -5.95 8.68
CA SER A 14 -3.96 -7.19 8.58
C SER A 14 -3.50 -7.44 7.15
N ALA A 15 -4.38 -7.21 6.17
CA ALA A 15 -4.01 -7.37 4.77
C ALA A 15 -2.93 -6.37 4.38
N ASN A 16 -3.04 -5.14 4.89
CA ASN A 16 -2.03 -4.12 4.65
C ASN A 16 -0.67 -4.53 5.24
N LEU A 17 -0.69 -5.10 6.44
CA LEU A 17 0.52 -5.60 7.07
C LEU A 17 1.14 -6.72 6.24
N GLU A 18 0.32 -7.62 5.71
CA GLU A 18 0.81 -8.71 4.87
C GLU A 18 1.49 -8.20 3.60
N PHE A 19 0.97 -7.11 3.05
CA PHE A 19 1.59 -6.49 1.88
C PHE A 19 3.02 -6.03 2.19
N TYR A 20 3.20 -5.30 3.29
CA TYR A 20 4.54 -4.83 3.65
C TYR A 20 5.45 -5.97 4.11
N ARG A 21 4.87 -7.00 4.70
CA ARG A 21 5.63 -8.17 5.08
C ARG A 21 6.15 -8.93 3.86
N ALA A 22 5.28 -9.11 2.85
CA ALA A 22 5.70 -9.73 1.60
C ALA A 22 6.83 -8.96 0.96
N PHE A 23 6.77 -7.63 1.04
CA PHE A 23 7.84 -6.77 0.54
C PHE A 23 9.13 -7.02 1.30
N THR A 24 9.07 -6.95 2.63
CA THR A 24 10.25 -7.10 3.48
C THR A 24 10.89 -8.47 3.33
N LEU A 25 10.08 -9.51 3.25
CA LEU A 25 10.56 -10.88 3.12
C LEU A 25 10.88 -11.26 1.68
N ARG A 26 10.63 -10.36 0.74
CA ARG A 26 10.84 -10.59 -0.69
C ARG A 26 10.10 -11.83 -1.16
N ASP A 27 8.87 -11.98 -0.68
CA ASP A 27 8.05 -13.15 -0.93
C ASP A 27 7.11 -12.87 -2.10
N ALA A 28 7.55 -13.22 -3.30
CA ALA A 28 6.77 -12.97 -4.51
C ALA A 28 5.45 -13.73 -4.51
N GLY A 29 5.44 -14.94 -3.95
CA GLY A 29 4.22 -15.72 -3.88
C GLY A 29 3.18 -15.09 -2.98
N ALA A 30 3.62 -14.58 -1.82
CA ALA A 30 2.71 -13.89 -0.91
C ALA A 30 2.18 -12.62 -1.55
N MET A 31 3.06 -11.87 -2.24
CA MET A 31 2.64 -10.66 -2.93
C MET A 31 1.58 -10.97 -3.98
N GLU A 32 1.78 -12.03 -4.76
CA GLU A 32 0.80 -12.44 -5.76
C GLU A 32 -0.55 -12.76 -5.17
N ARG A 33 -0.55 -13.45 -4.03
CA ARG A 33 -1.80 -13.87 -3.40
C ARG A 33 -2.60 -12.71 -2.82
N LEU A 34 -1.93 -11.61 -2.51
CA LEU A 34 -2.57 -10.44 -1.92
C LEU A 34 -3.39 -9.64 -2.93
N TRP A 35 -3.00 -9.66 -4.19
CA TRP A 35 -3.66 -8.87 -5.21
C TRP A 35 -4.88 -9.58 -5.75
N ALA A 36 -5.92 -8.81 -6.06
CA ALA A 36 -7.14 -9.35 -6.60
C ALA A 36 -6.87 -10.04 -7.93
N ARG A 37 -7.64 -11.08 -8.21
CA ARG A 37 -7.46 -11.86 -9.45
C ARG A 37 -8.48 -11.49 -10.51
N ARG A 38 -9.70 -11.19 -10.10
CA ARG A 38 -10.79 -10.92 -11.04
C ARG A 38 -11.16 -9.45 -11.08
N LEU A 39 -11.02 -8.74 -9.98
CA LEU A 39 -11.24 -7.30 -9.98
C LEU A 39 -10.09 -6.59 -10.67
N PRO A 40 -10.35 -5.47 -11.34
CA PRO A 40 -9.27 -4.70 -11.95
C PRO A 40 -8.27 -4.24 -10.89
N VAL A 41 -7.00 -4.22 -11.26
CA VAL A 41 -5.95 -3.77 -10.36
C VAL A 41 -5.11 -2.69 -11.04
N SER A 42 -4.48 -1.86 -10.22
CA SER A 42 -3.55 -0.85 -10.70
C SER A 42 -2.48 -0.60 -9.67
N CYS A 43 -1.34 -0.10 -10.13
CA CYS A 43 -0.21 0.16 -9.25
C CYS A 43 0.63 1.28 -9.84
N ILE A 44 1.03 2.21 -8.98
CA ILE A 44 1.91 3.30 -9.39
C ILE A 44 3.06 3.32 -8.39
N HIS A 45 4.21 2.77 -8.81
CA HIS A 45 5.41 2.82 -7.98
C HIS A 45 5.97 4.25 -8.00
N PRO A 46 6.74 4.64 -6.99
CA PRO A 46 7.27 6.00 -6.94
C PRO A 46 8.03 6.35 -8.22
N GLY A 47 7.56 7.38 -8.91
CA GLY A 47 8.19 7.84 -10.15
C GLY A 47 7.81 7.07 -11.40
N TRP A 48 6.96 6.06 -11.29
CA TRP A 48 6.56 5.25 -12.45
C TRP A 48 5.27 5.77 -13.05
N MET A 49 5.03 5.36 -14.29
CA MET A 49 3.71 5.49 -14.88
C MET A 49 2.78 4.44 -14.29
N ALA A 50 1.49 4.68 -14.43
CA ALA A 50 0.50 3.75 -13.87
C ALA A 50 0.52 2.42 -14.63
N LEU A 51 0.52 1.34 -13.87
CA LEU A 51 0.33 -0.02 -14.38
C LEU A 51 -1.12 -0.38 -14.12
N ARG A 52 -1.83 -0.84 -15.14
CA ARG A 52 -3.28 -0.99 -15.02
C ARG A 52 -3.79 -2.40 -15.28
N ASP A 53 -2.92 -3.37 -15.42
CA ASP A 53 -3.35 -4.77 -15.60
C ASP A 53 -2.54 -5.66 -14.66
N ARG A 54 -3.15 -6.77 -14.28
CA ARG A 54 -2.53 -7.64 -13.29
C ARG A 54 -1.18 -8.17 -13.75
N GLU A 55 -1.06 -8.51 -15.02
CA GLU A 55 0.20 -9.07 -15.52
C GLU A 55 1.35 -8.09 -15.34
N SER A 56 1.13 -6.82 -15.71
CA SER A 56 2.17 -5.78 -15.55
C SER A 56 2.45 -5.52 -14.08
N VAL A 57 1.41 -5.48 -13.26
CA VAL A 57 1.58 -5.25 -11.82
C VAL A 57 2.40 -6.38 -11.20
N MET A 58 2.06 -7.63 -11.51
CA MET A 58 2.79 -8.77 -10.96
C MET A 58 4.24 -8.79 -11.44
N ARG A 59 4.46 -8.49 -12.72
CA ARG A 59 5.82 -8.45 -13.25
C ARG A 59 6.66 -7.42 -12.52
N SER A 60 6.07 -6.25 -12.27
CA SER A 60 6.80 -5.20 -11.55
C SER A 60 7.18 -5.65 -10.15
N TRP A 61 6.25 -6.31 -9.44
CA TRP A 61 6.55 -6.80 -8.09
C TRP A 61 7.61 -7.88 -8.10
N HIS A 62 7.53 -8.82 -9.06
CA HIS A 62 8.56 -9.85 -9.17
C HIS A 62 9.94 -9.24 -9.38
N ASP A 63 10.03 -8.24 -10.26
CA ASP A 63 11.31 -7.57 -10.53
C ASP A 63 11.81 -6.83 -9.30
N ILE A 64 10.93 -6.11 -8.61
CA ILE A 64 11.32 -5.36 -7.41
C ILE A 64 11.80 -6.30 -6.32
N LEU A 65 11.06 -7.38 -6.08
CA LEU A 65 11.40 -8.30 -5.00
C LEU A 65 12.65 -9.12 -5.32
N ALA A 66 12.96 -9.32 -6.60
CA ALA A 66 14.17 -10.02 -7.00
C ALA A 66 15.40 -9.14 -6.95
N ASN A 67 15.23 -7.82 -6.87
CA ASN A 67 16.35 -6.89 -6.86
C ASN A 67 16.94 -6.79 -5.46
N PRO A 68 18.21 -7.21 -5.26
CA PRO A 68 18.82 -7.15 -3.94
C PRO A 68 19.03 -5.72 -3.43
N GLU A 69 18.94 -4.73 -4.34
CA GLU A 69 19.06 -3.33 -3.97
C GLU A 69 17.74 -2.71 -3.56
N ALA A 70 16.65 -3.47 -3.59
CA ALA A 70 15.36 -2.93 -3.19
C ALA A 70 15.41 -2.51 -1.72
N PRO A 71 14.83 -1.34 -1.40
CA PRO A 71 14.94 -0.81 -0.03
C PRO A 71 14.12 -1.61 0.96
N HIS A 72 14.50 -1.48 2.23
CA HIS A 72 13.66 -1.95 3.32
C HIS A 72 12.62 -0.88 3.61
N ILE A 73 11.39 -1.30 3.82
CA ILE A 73 10.29 -0.39 4.07
C ILE A 73 9.62 -0.75 5.39
N MET A 74 9.46 0.26 6.24
CA MET A 74 8.69 0.12 7.47
C MET A 74 7.43 0.92 7.32
N CYS A 75 6.28 0.27 7.48
CA CYS A 75 4.99 0.93 7.38
C CYS A 75 4.59 1.50 8.74
N HIS A 76 4.19 2.76 8.77
CA HIS A 76 3.66 3.36 10.00
C HIS A 76 2.46 4.24 9.71
N ASP A 77 1.78 4.60 10.79
CA ASP A 77 0.66 5.55 10.76
C ASP A 77 -0.42 5.06 9.80
N GLU A 78 -0.68 3.77 9.81
CA GLU A 78 -1.70 3.22 8.93
C GLU A 78 -3.09 3.47 9.49
N GLU A 79 -3.98 3.93 8.61
CA GLU A 79 -5.39 4.16 8.93
C GLU A 79 -6.25 3.58 7.83
N ALA A 80 -7.31 2.89 8.23
CA ALA A 80 -8.23 2.27 7.28
C ALA A 80 -9.57 2.98 7.31
N MET A 81 -10.13 3.19 6.11
CA MET A 81 -11.47 3.75 5.95
C MET A 81 -12.28 2.77 5.13
N LEU A 82 -13.47 2.45 5.61
CA LEU A 82 -14.33 1.46 4.95
C LEU A 82 -15.38 2.14 4.09
N TYR A 83 -15.57 1.61 2.90
CA TYR A 83 -16.59 2.05 1.96
C TYR A 83 -17.32 0.82 1.43
N GLY A 84 -18.06 0.14 2.32
CA GLY A 84 -18.72 -1.10 1.95
C GLY A 84 -17.71 -2.19 1.65
N ALA A 85 -17.73 -2.69 0.42
CA ALA A 85 -16.82 -3.77 0.01
C ALA A 85 -15.46 -3.26 -0.44
N VAL A 86 -15.18 -1.98 -0.22
CA VAL A 86 -13.91 -1.36 -0.57
C VAL A 86 -13.36 -0.66 0.66
N ALA A 87 -12.06 -0.71 0.85
CA ALA A 87 -11.41 -0.02 1.96
C ALA A 87 -10.16 0.69 1.45
N VAL A 88 -9.90 1.86 2.01
CA VAL A 88 -8.73 2.65 1.68
C VAL A 88 -7.83 2.69 2.92
N VAL A 89 -6.56 2.36 2.74
CA VAL A 89 -5.57 2.50 3.80
C VAL A 89 -4.58 3.57 3.36
N THR A 90 -4.38 4.56 4.21
CA THR A 90 -3.27 5.50 4.01
C THR A 90 -2.21 5.19 5.05
N CYS A 91 -0.96 5.33 4.68
CA CYS A 91 0.13 5.07 5.61
C CYS A 91 1.40 5.74 5.13
N GLU A 92 2.41 5.67 5.97
CA GLU A 92 3.74 6.16 5.61
C GLU A 92 4.66 4.97 5.44
N GLU A 93 5.55 5.08 4.46
CA GLU A 93 6.55 4.05 4.19
C GLU A 93 7.91 4.66 4.48
N ALA A 94 8.50 4.27 5.60
CA ALA A 94 9.81 4.79 5.97
C ALA A 94 10.90 3.98 5.30
N LEU A 95 11.75 4.67 4.57
CA LEU A 95 12.96 4.12 3.98
C LEU A 95 14.14 4.59 4.82
N ASP A 96 15.34 4.18 4.45
CA ASP A 96 16.54 4.56 5.22
C ASP A 96 16.75 6.08 5.23
N ASP A 97 16.52 6.72 4.09
CA ASP A 97 16.84 8.15 3.92
C ASP A 97 15.64 9.06 3.86
N ASN A 98 14.46 8.52 3.61
CA ASN A 98 13.30 9.35 3.36
C ASN A 98 12.03 8.58 3.65
N THR A 99 10.91 9.29 3.57
CA THR A 99 9.60 8.70 3.82
C THR A 99 8.72 8.89 2.60
N LEU A 100 7.96 7.88 2.26
CA LEU A 100 6.94 7.96 1.24
C LEU A 100 5.58 7.98 1.92
N VAL A 101 4.60 8.50 1.22
CA VAL A 101 3.21 8.41 1.63
C VAL A 101 2.52 7.46 0.66
N ALA A 102 1.72 6.56 1.18
CA ALA A 102 1.12 5.51 0.36
C ALA A 102 -0.38 5.44 0.55
N THR A 103 -1.06 5.08 -0.53
CA THR A 103 -2.47 4.75 -0.52
C THR A 103 -2.61 3.32 -1.03
N ASN A 104 -3.24 2.47 -0.23
CA ASN A 104 -3.51 1.08 -0.60
C ASN A 104 -5.01 0.88 -0.56
N ILE A 105 -5.58 0.42 -1.66
CA ILE A 105 -7.02 0.20 -1.74
C ILE A 105 -7.27 -1.29 -1.82
N PHE A 106 -8.15 -1.76 -0.95
CA PHE A 106 -8.53 -3.17 -0.86
C PHE A 106 -9.99 -3.33 -1.24
N ALA A 107 -10.33 -4.46 -1.78
CA ALA A 107 -11.72 -4.80 -2.10
C ALA A 107 -11.98 -6.24 -1.72
N GLN A 108 -13.24 -6.53 -1.44
CA GLN A 108 -13.66 -7.89 -1.11
C GLN A 108 -13.70 -8.72 -2.38
N GLU A 109 -13.01 -9.84 -2.36
CA GLU A 109 -13.04 -10.80 -3.45
C GLU A 109 -12.98 -12.19 -2.82
N ASP A 110 -14.01 -12.99 -3.04
CA ASP A 110 -14.08 -14.34 -2.48
C ASP A 110 -13.95 -14.36 -0.96
N GLY A 111 -14.57 -13.40 -0.30
CA GLY A 111 -14.58 -13.33 1.14
C GLY A 111 -13.32 -12.83 1.80
N ALA A 112 -12.37 -12.34 1.02
CA ALA A 112 -11.11 -11.83 1.54
C ALA A 112 -10.86 -10.42 1.02
N TRP A 113 -10.15 -9.63 1.81
CA TRP A 113 -9.71 -8.30 1.38
C TRP A 113 -8.48 -8.46 0.50
N ARG A 114 -8.61 -8.04 -0.77
CA ARG A 114 -7.53 -8.15 -1.74
C ARG A 114 -7.10 -6.76 -2.17
N LEU A 115 -5.82 -6.60 -2.44
CA LEU A 115 -5.30 -5.32 -2.89
C LEU A 115 -5.73 -5.09 -4.34
N VAL A 116 -6.29 -3.92 -4.62
CA VAL A 116 -6.67 -3.54 -5.98
C VAL A 116 -5.92 -2.33 -6.46
N HIS A 117 -5.29 -1.56 -5.55
CA HIS A 117 -4.49 -0.41 -5.95
C HIS A 117 -3.44 -0.11 -4.92
N HIS A 118 -2.25 0.25 -5.39
CA HIS A 118 -1.17 0.75 -4.56
C HIS A 118 -0.52 1.93 -5.26
N GLN A 119 -0.28 2.98 -4.51
CA GLN A 119 0.50 4.10 -4.99
C GLN A 119 1.28 4.70 -3.84
N ALA A 120 2.54 5.03 -4.08
CA ALA A 120 3.38 5.69 -3.10
C ALA A 120 4.20 6.77 -3.77
N GLY A 121 4.50 7.80 -3.02
CA GLY A 121 5.33 8.91 -3.50
C GLY A 121 5.99 9.62 -2.35
N PRO A 122 6.97 10.48 -2.63
CA PRO A 122 7.72 11.14 -1.57
C PRO A 122 6.84 12.03 -0.68
N LEU A 123 7.09 11.97 0.60
CA LEU A 123 6.53 12.92 1.55
C LEU A 123 7.53 14.05 1.69
N VAL A 124 7.13 15.25 1.29
CA VAL A 124 8.00 16.40 1.32
C VAL A 124 7.47 17.39 2.34
N MET A 125 8.31 17.71 3.33
CA MET A 125 7.96 18.65 4.38
C MET A 125 8.78 19.91 4.19
N ARG A 126 8.15 21.07 4.37
CA ARG A 126 8.89 22.32 4.31
C ARG A 126 9.72 22.49 5.56
N ALA A 127 10.98 22.87 5.37
CA ALA A 127 11.84 23.17 6.48
C ALA A 127 11.32 24.40 7.24
N GLY A 128 11.49 24.38 8.53
CA GLY A 128 11.15 25.53 9.35
C GLY A 128 9.71 25.64 9.78
N HIS A 129 8.86 24.73 9.38
CA HIS A 129 7.48 24.71 9.82
C HIS A 129 7.28 23.71 10.90
N GLY A 130 7.12 24.16 12.09
CA GLY A 130 6.98 23.26 13.22
C GLY A 130 5.65 22.55 13.25
N GLY A 131 5.42 21.70 12.35
CA GLY A 131 4.23 20.88 12.38
C GLY A 131 2.97 21.51 11.85
N GLY A 132 3.08 22.65 11.22
CA GLY A 132 1.90 23.26 10.63
C GLY A 132 1.43 22.47 9.44
N GLY A 133 0.15 22.16 9.38
CA GLY A 133 -0.40 21.49 8.23
C GLY A 133 -0.24 22.27 6.95
N ALA A 134 -0.11 23.57 7.06
CA ALA A 134 0.04 24.44 5.91
C ALA A 134 1.37 24.29 5.21
N ASN A 135 2.31 23.60 5.80
CA ASN A 135 3.62 23.45 5.18
C ASN A 135 3.63 22.40 4.06
N ARG A 136 2.51 21.87 3.74
CA ARG A 136 2.42 20.92 2.67
C ARG A 136 2.57 21.58 1.33
N LEU A 137 3.22 20.86 0.44
CA LEU A 137 3.24 21.23 -0.95
C LEU A 137 1.96 20.77 -1.61
N ASN A 138 1.34 21.64 -2.33
CA ASN A 138 0.15 21.24 -3.07
C ASN A 138 0.12 21.89 -4.39
#